data_4cbc2670b86e4da4554faba1b862b1c9
#
_entry.id   4cbc2670b86e4da4554faba1b862b1c9
#
_cell.length_a   1.000
_cell.length_b   1.000
_cell.length_c   1.000
_cell.angle_alpha   90.00
_cell.angle_beta   90.00
_cell.angle_gamma   90.00
#
_symmetry.space_group_name_H-M   'P 1'
#
loop_
_entity.id
_entity.type
_entity.pdbx_description
1 polymer ?
#
loop_
_entity_poly.entity_id
_entity_poly.type
_entity_poly.pdbx_seq_one_letter_code
_entity_poly.pdbx_strand_id
1 'polypeptide(L)'
;ILVFSIADYFLEAFMANTLKLPVGIENFEEIRKLGFYYIDKTRLIEQLLQGWGKVTLFTRPRRFGKTLNMSMLKSFFEIGTDKTLFDGLYISDNKELCDDHMGKYPVIFLSLKGVEGLEFASAKRMLCTIIDREIDRHYYLKTSDVLTDEDRTLFTKMLHGQDDNIEDSIRMLSKLLYKHYGQKVVILIDEYDVPLDKAFQNGYYKEMVSLIRGLFGQALKTNEFLQFAVLTGCLRVSKESIFTGLNNFEINSIVDIDHDEQFGFTDDEVMKLLLDYDRSERYPDAKEWYDGYHFGNADIYCPWDVINFAKKLVSDPSARPSAFWINSSGNDMVKRFVDKADQ
;
A
#
# COMPACT_ATOMS: atom_id res chain seq x y z
N ILE A 1 2.92 45.45 27.93
CA ILE A 1 2.71 45.65 26.49
C ILE A 1 3.70 44.69 25.84
N LEU A 2 3.23 43.53 25.40
CA LEU A 2 4.01 42.55 24.63
C LEU A 2 4.19 43.15 23.22
N VAL A 3 5.40 43.52 22.89
CA VAL A 3 5.78 43.88 21.53
C VAL A 3 6.06 42.57 20.78
N PHE A 4 5.04 42.01 20.13
CA PHE A 4 5.27 41.00 19.11
C PHE A 4 6.02 41.70 17.95
N SER A 5 7.16 41.14 17.59
CA SER A 5 7.95 41.60 16.46
C SER A 5 7.20 41.29 15.15
N ILE A 6 7.38 42.13 14.14
CA ILE A 6 6.87 41.88 12.79
C ILE A 6 7.38 40.51 12.30
N ALA A 7 8.59 40.12 12.71
CA ALA A 7 9.16 38.80 12.44
C ALA A 7 8.35 37.64 13.08
N ASP A 8 7.82 37.84 14.30
CA ASP A 8 6.98 36.82 14.96
C ASP A 8 5.63 36.66 14.24
N TYR A 9 5.05 37.77 13.76
CA TYR A 9 3.82 37.74 12.95
C TYR A 9 4.02 37.04 11.60
N PHE A 10 5.15 37.29 10.91
CA PHE A 10 5.50 36.58 9.67
C PHE A 10 5.84 35.11 9.94
N LEU A 11 6.45 34.79 11.05
CA LEU A 11 6.75 33.42 11.45
C LEU A 11 5.47 32.65 11.81
N GLU A 12 4.54 33.26 12.56
CA GLU A 12 3.22 32.65 12.83
C GLU A 12 2.37 32.50 11.56
N ALA A 13 2.36 33.49 10.66
CA ALA A 13 1.66 33.40 9.39
C ALA A 13 2.29 32.37 8.45
N PHE A 14 3.61 32.22 8.45
CA PHE A 14 4.34 31.18 7.71
C PHE A 14 4.07 29.78 8.29
N MET A 15 4.14 29.62 9.62
CA MET A 15 3.83 28.36 10.32
C MET A 15 2.37 27.95 10.15
N ALA A 16 1.44 28.92 10.06
CA ALA A 16 0.01 28.65 9.81
C ALA A 16 -0.26 28.15 8.37
N ASN A 17 0.67 28.38 7.43
CA ASN A 17 0.53 27.99 6.03
C ASN A 17 1.35 26.75 5.65
N THR A 18 2.18 26.23 6.55
CA THR A 18 3.00 25.05 6.29
C THR A 18 2.19 23.80 6.59
N LEU A 19 2.00 22.93 5.59
CA LEU A 19 1.31 21.65 5.77
C LEU A 19 2.00 20.78 6.81
N LYS A 20 1.23 20.02 7.61
CA LYS A 20 1.78 19.10 8.59
C LYS A 20 2.43 17.89 7.90
N LEU A 21 3.56 17.42 8.42
CA LEU A 21 4.22 16.21 7.91
C LEU A 21 3.50 14.94 8.40
N PRO A 22 3.20 13.96 7.52
CA PRO A 22 2.36 12.80 7.81
C PRO A 22 3.18 11.66 8.47
N VAL A 23 3.75 11.88 9.65
CA VAL A 23 4.52 10.83 10.33
C VAL A 23 3.61 9.72 10.83
N GLY A 24 3.77 8.51 10.28
CA GLY A 24 3.00 7.32 10.69
C GLY A 24 1.58 7.25 10.11
N ILE A 25 1.22 8.12 9.18
CA ILE A 25 -0.07 8.07 8.47
C ILE A 25 0.11 7.26 7.18
N GLU A 26 -0.63 6.17 7.05
CA GLU A 26 -0.58 5.24 5.92
C GLU A 26 -1.86 5.31 5.06
N ASN A 27 -2.79 6.22 5.37
CA ASN A 27 -4.06 6.38 4.68
C ASN A 27 -4.05 7.65 3.82
N PHE A 28 -4.20 7.47 2.49
CA PHE A 28 -4.17 8.56 1.52
C PHE A 28 -5.33 9.56 1.72
N GLU A 29 -6.54 9.06 1.95
CA GLU A 29 -7.72 9.91 2.17
C GLU A 29 -7.53 10.78 3.42
N GLU A 30 -6.97 10.22 4.50
CA GLU A 30 -6.66 10.97 5.73
C GLU A 30 -5.64 12.08 5.45
N ILE A 31 -4.55 11.77 4.72
CA ILE A 31 -3.54 12.77 4.34
C ILE A 31 -4.18 13.92 3.57
N ARG A 32 -5.01 13.62 2.58
CA ARG A 32 -5.62 14.64 1.72
C ARG A 32 -6.68 15.46 2.46
N LYS A 33 -7.57 14.81 3.21
CA LYS A 33 -8.66 15.49 3.94
C LYS A 33 -8.18 16.37 5.09
N LEU A 34 -7.11 15.95 5.77
CA LEU A 34 -6.55 16.71 6.89
C LEU A 34 -5.46 17.71 6.47
N GLY A 35 -5.18 17.81 5.18
CA GLY A 35 -4.22 18.77 4.64
C GLY A 35 -2.78 18.51 5.09
N PHE A 36 -2.35 17.25 5.13
CA PHE A 36 -0.95 16.90 5.33
C PHE A 36 -0.14 17.09 4.05
N TYR A 37 1.15 17.28 4.20
CA TYR A 37 2.07 17.31 3.08
C TYR A 37 2.09 15.94 2.39
N TYR A 38 1.88 15.92 1.08
CA TYR A 38 1.87 14.69 0.29
C TYR A 38 2.87 14.80 -0.87
N ILE A 39 3.83 13.88 -0.92
CA ILE A 39 4.70 13.71 -2.09
C ILE A 39 3.93 12.88 -3.11
N ASP A 40 3.67 13.49 -4.25
CA ASP A 40 2.76 12.94 -5.26
C ASP A 40 3.34 11.70 -5.95
N LYS A 41 2.70 10.56 -5.76
CA LYS A 41 3.00 9.28 -6.41
C LYS A 41 1.86 8.80 -7.33
N THR A 42 0.94 9.71 -7.69
CA THR A 42 -0.21 9.33 -8.53
C THR A 42 0.15 8.95 -9.97
N ARG A 43 1.38 9.23 -10.41
CA ARG A 43 1.93 8.69 -11.67
C ARG A 43 1.93 7.16 -11.71
N LEU A 44 1.98 6.49 -10.55
CA LEU A 44 1.80 5.05 -10.44
C LEU A 44 0.49 4.58 -11.07
N ILE A 45 -0.59 5.35 -10.92
CA ILE A 45 -1.91 5.02 -11.51
C ILE A 45 -1.82 4.98 -13.02
N GLU A 46 -1.25 6.01 -13.62
CA GLU A 46 -1.06 6.11 -15.07
C GLU A 46 -0.23 4.94 -15.61
N GLN A 47 0.92 4.67 -14.97
CA GLN A 47 1.81 3.57 -15.37
C GLN A 47 1.13 2.20 -15.26
N LEU A 48 0.35 1.94 -14.19
CA LEU A 48 -0.44 0.71 -14.04
C LEU A 48 -1.49 0.56 -15.14
N LEU A 49 -2.18 1.65 -15.50
CA LEU A 49 -3.21 1.62 -16.53
C LEU A 49 -2.62 1.48 -17.94
N GLN A 50 -1.43 2.01 -18.20
CA GLN A 50 -0.73 1.84 -19.47
C GLN A 50 -0.17 0.44 -19.64
N GLY A 51 0.38 -0.16 -18.58
CA GLY A 51 0.95 -1.50 -18.59
C GLY A 51 -0.09 -2.62 -18.69
N TRP A 52 -1.31 -2.41 -18.18
CA TRP A 52 -2.41 -3.37 -18.14
C TRP A 52 -2.06 -4.80 -17.72
N GLY A 53 -1.08 -4.93 -16.84
CA GLY A 53 -0.77 -6.22 -16.22
C GLY A 53 -1.99 -6.81 -15.51
N LYS A 54 -2.29 -8.09 -15.73
CA LYS A 54 -3.45 -8.72 -15.06
C LYS A 54 -3.26 -8.76 -13.55
N VAL A 55 -2.05 -9.05 -13.11
CA VAL A 55 -1.64 -9.03 -11.71
C VAL A 55 -0.24 -8.44 -11.62
N THR A 56 -0.11 -7.30 -10.97
CA THR A 56 1.17 -6.62 -10.76
C THR A 56 1.61 -6.77 -9.30
N LEU A 57 2.82 -7.26 -9.11
CA LEU A 57 3.44 -7.42 -7.80
C LEU A 57 4.61 -6.45 -7.64
N PHE A 58 4.52 -5.57 -6.66
CA PHE A 58 5.62 -4.69 -6.25
C PHE A 58 6.36 -5.25 -5.03
N THR A 59 7.67 -5.49 -5.17
CA THR A 59 8.52 -5.82 -4.04
C THR A 59 9.45 -4.65 -3.73
N ARG A 60 9.21 -4.00 -2.59
CA ARG A 60 9.96 -2.83 -2.11
C ARG A 60 10.28 -2.98 -0.63
N PRO A 61 11.39 -2.43 -0.12
CA PRO A 61 11.73 -2.52 1.29
C PRO A 61 10.62 -1.97 2.19
N ARG A 62 10.71 -2.26 3.49
CA ARG A 62 9.79 -1.69 4.48
C ARG A 62 9.94 -0.17 4.52
N ARG A 63 8.84 0.58 4.77
CA ARG A 63 8.78 2.04 4.90
C ARG A 63 9.01 2.85 3.62
N PHE A 64 8.87 2.22 2.46
CA PHE A 64 8.93 2.86 1.14
C PHE A 64 7.55 3.24 0.58
N GLY A 65 6.55 3.46 1.44
CA GLY A 65 5.24 3.98 1.03
C GLY A 65 4.29 2.96 0.40
N LYS A 66 4.55 1.64 0.49
CA LYS A 66 3.70 0.60 -0.11
C LYS A 66 2.23 0.73 0.30
N THR A 67 1.95 0.72 1.60
CA THR A 67 0.59 0.81 2.15
C THR A 67 -0.10 2.11 1.75
N LEU A 68 0.62 3.24 1.74
CA LEU A 68 0.09 4.53 1.32
C LEU A 68 -0.30 4.52 -0.16
N ASN A 69 0.56 3.97 -1.04
CA ASN A 69 0.25 3.82 -2.46
C ASN A 69 -0.94 2.87 -2.68
N MET A 70 -1.05 1.78 -1.92
CA MET A 70 -2.22 0.89 -1.99
C MET A 70 -3.51 1.61 -1.55
N SER A 71 -3.44 2.45 -0.50
CA SER A 71 -4.55 3.30 -0.07
C SER A 71 -4.93 4.33 -1.14
N MET A 72 -3.94 4.93 -1.81
CA MET A 72 -4.13 5.86 -2.93
C MET A 72 -4.82 5.16 -4.12
N LEU A 73 -4.36 3.97 -4.52
CA LEU A 73 -4.98 3.17 -5.59
C LEU A 73 -6.43 2.81 -5.24
N LYS A 74 -6.70 2.38 -3.99
CA LYS A 74 -8.07 2.14 -3.52
C LYS A 74 -8.92 3.39 -3.70
N SER A 75 -8.46 4.54 -3.20
CA SER A 75 -9.20 5.81 -3.32
C SER A 75 -9.42 6.24 -4.77
N PHE A 76 -8.54 5.90 -5.70
CA PHE A 76 -8.71 6.23 -7.10
C PHE A 76 -9.75 5.34 -7.80
N PHE A 77 -9.69 4.02 -7.61
CA PHE A 77 -10.51 3.09 -8.37
C PHE A 77 -11.90 2.86 -7.79
N GLU A 78 -12.07 2.97 -6.47
CA GLU A 78 -13.28 2.54 -5.76
C GLU A 78 -14.50 3.41 -6.09
N ILE A 79 -15.61 2.74 -6.44
CA ILE A 79 -16.91 3.39 -6.65
C ILE A 79 -17.36 4.11 -5.38
N GLY A 80 -17.78 5.36 -5.52
CA GLY A 80 -18.26 6.20 -4.42
C GLY A 80 -17.17 6.98 -3.69
N THR A 81 -15.91 6.89 -4.11
CA THR A 81 -14.82 7.68 -3.54
C THR A 81 -14.94 9.16 -3.90
N ASP A 82 -14.50 10.01 -2.98
CA ASP A 82 -14.38 11.45 -3.19
C ASP A 82 -13.26 11.77 -4.19
N LYS A 83 -13.63 12.16 -5.39
CA LYS A 83 -12.70 12.45 -6.47
C LYS A 83 -11.83 13.69 -6.20
N THR A 84 -12.28 14.60 -5.34
CA THR A 84 -11.54 15.82 -4.99
C THR A 84 -10.25 15.52 -4.22
N LEU A 85 -10.08 14.29 -3.70
CA LEU A 85 -8.82 13.84 -3.10
C LEU A 85 -7.63 13.95 -4.06
N PHE A 86 -7.88 13.92 -5.36
CA PHE A 86 -6.86 13.94 -6.42
C PHE A 86 -6.65 15.34 -7.01
N ASP A 87 -7.39 16.36 -6.58
CA ASP A 87 -7.26 17.73 -7.08
C ASP A 87 -5.83 18.25 -6.89
N GLY A 88 -5.24 18.77 -7.98
CA GLY A 88 -3.88 19.31 -7.99
C GLY A 88 -2.76 18.25 -7.93
N LEU A 89 -3.08 16.96 -8.05
CA LEU A 89 -2.09 15.89 -8.20
C LEU A 89 -1.88 15.56 -9.68
N TYR A 90 -0.72 14.98 -10.01
CA TYR A 90 -0.30 14.64 -11.36
C TYR A 90 -1.39 13.93 -12.18
N ILE A 91 -2.06 12.94 -11.59
CA ILE A 91 -3.09 12.17 -12.31
C ILE A 91 -4.30 13.02 -12.70
N SER A 92 -4.60 14.10 -11.96
CA SER A 92 -5.74 14.99 -12.25
C SER A 92 -5.60 15.76 -13.56
N ASP A 93 -4.39 15.88 -14.09
CA ASP A 93 -4.11 16.50 -15.39
C ASP A 93 -4.46 15.57 -16.55
N ASN A 94 -4.45 14.25 -16.32
CA ASN A 94 -4.87 13.25 -17.29
C ASN A 94 -6.38 12.98 -17.18
N LYS A 95 -7.17 13.87 -17.78
CA LYS A 95 -8.64 13.84 -17.68
C LYS A 95 -9.24 12.59 -18.29
N GLU A 96 -8.68 12.08 -19.38
CA GLU A 96 -9.16 10.87 -20.05
C GLU A 96 -9.08 9.66 -19.11
N LEU A 97 -7.90 9.44 -18.48
CA LEU A 97 -7.75 8.36 -17.50
C LEU A 97 -8.67 8.55 -16.27
N CYS A 98 -8.82 9.80 -15.81
CA CYS A 98 -9.73 10.08 -14.69
C CYS A 98 -11.20 9.81 -15.05
N ASP A 99 -11.65 10.22 -16.23
CA ASP A 99 -13.04 10.02 -16.68
C ASP A 99 -13.35 8.53 -16.88
N ASP A 100 -12.39 7.75 -17.40
CA ASP A 100 -12.56 6.34 -17.69
C ASP A 100 -12.41 5.42 -16.47
N HIS A 101 -11.57 5.81 -15.49
CA HIS A 101 -11.16 4.88 -14.45
C HIS A 101 -11.41 5.34 -13.01
N MET A 102 -11.45 6.67 -12.73
CA MET A 102 -11.59 7.17 -11.36
C MET A 102 -13.01 6.93 -10.81
N GLY A 103 -13.08 6.12 -9.75
CA GLY A 103 -14.34 5.78 -9.08
C GLY A 103 -15.23 4.86 -9.91
N LYS A 104 -14.65 3.98 -10.74
CA LYS A 104 -15.40 3.14 -11.68
C LYS A 104 -15.47 1.66 -11.32
N TYR A 105 -14.70 1.20 -10.33
CA TYR A 105 -14.59 -0.22 -10.04
C TYR A 105 -14.99 -0.55 -8.61
N PRO A 106 -15.65 -1.68 -8.37
CA PRO A 106 -15.68 -2.26 -7.04
C PRO A 106 -14.26 -2.69 -6.66
N VAL A 107 -13.83 -2.39 -5.43
CA VAL A 107 -12.48 -2.68 -4.95
C VAL A 107 -12.55 -3.63 -3.76
N ILE A 108 -11.77 -4.70 -3.80
CA ILE A 108 -11.47 -5.57 -2.66
C ILE A 108 -10.08 -5.21 -2.15
N PHE A 109 -9.97 -4.82 -0.88
CA PHE A 109 -8.71 -4.39 -0.26
C PHE A 109 -8.36 -5.26 0.94
N LEU A 110 -7.25 -5.97 0.87
CA LEU A 110 -6.76 -6.83 1.95
C LEU A 110 -5.37 -6.39 2.39
N SER A 111 -5.20 -6.03 3.67
CA SER A 111 -3.88 -5.87 4.26
C SER A 111 -3.56 -7.10 5.12
N LEU A 112 -2.55 -7.85 4.71
CA LEU A 112 -2.13 -9.07 5.42
C LEU A 112 -1.10 -8.79 6.54
N LYS A 113 -0.85 -7.51 6.85
CA LYS A 113 0.11 -7.02 7.86
C LYS A 113 -0.07 -7.69 9.24
N GLY A 114 -1.30 -8.00 9.63
CA GLY A 114 -1.62 -8.60 10.93
C GLY A 114 -1.80 -10.11 10.91
N VAL A 115 -1.52 -10.80 9.80
CA VAL A 115 -1.68 -12.26 9.74
C VAL A 115 -0.46 -12.93 10.37
N GLU A 116 -0.53 -13.14 11.68
CA GLU A 116 0.51 -13.79 12.48
C GLU A 116 -0.10 -14.67 13.57
N GLY A 117 0.70 -15.58 14.13
CA GLY A 117 0.31 -16.47 15.21
C GLY A 117 1.45 -17.44 15.52
N LEU A 118 1.47 -17.95 16.75
CA LEU A 118 2.45 -18.98 17.14
C LEU A 118 2.17 -20.32 16.47
N GLU A 119 0.92 -20.56 16.06
CA GLU A 119 0.47 -21.79 15.42
C GLU A 119 -0.35 -21.45 14.17
N PHE A 120 -0.37 -22.37 13.19
CA PHE A 120 -1.13 -22.24 11.95
C PHE A 120 -2.60 -21.89 12.18
N ALA A 121 -3.26 -22.54 13.16
CA ALA A 121 -4.67 -22.31 13.46
C ALA A 121 -4.95 -20.86 13.89
N SER A 122 -4.06 -20.23 14.65
CA SER A 122 -4.21 -18.83 15.05
C SER A 122 -3.98 -17.86 13.89
N ALA A 123 -2.94 -18.09 13.09
CA ALA A 123 -2.68 -17.28 11.89
C ALA A 123 -3.82 -17.40 10.85
N LYS A 124 -4.36 -18.63 10.65
CA LYS A 124 -5.54 -18.85 9.79
C LYS A 124 -6.75 -18.07 10.28
N ARG A 125 -7.04 -18.06 11.59
CA ARG A 125 -8.14 -17.26 12.16
C ARG A 125 -7.95 -15.76 11.90
N MET A 126 -6.71 -15.25 12.01
CA MET A 126 -6.44 -13.84 11.70
C MET A 126 -6.71 -13.53 10.22
N LEU A 127 -6.31 -14.41 9.30
CA LEU A 127 -6.61 -14.27 7.87
C LEU A 127 -8.13 -14.29 7.63
N CYS A 128 -8.87 -15.24 8.24
CA CYS A 128 -10.33 -15.24 8.18
C CYS A 128 -10.92 -13.91 8.66
N THR A 129 -10.46 -13.39 9.80
CA THR A 129 -10.95 -12.11 10.34
C THR A 129 -10.73 -10.93 9.40
N ILE A 130 -9.60 -10.90 8.67
CA ILE A 130 -9.32 -9.85 7.68
C ILE A 130 -10.28 -9.97 6.50
N ILE A 131 -10.51 -11.17 6.00
CA ILE A 131 -11.45 -11.45 4.91
C ILE A 131 -12.88 -11.13 5.33
N ASP A 132 -13.31 -11.53 6.54
CA ASP A 132 -14.64 -11.24 7.07
C ASP A 132 -14.89 -9.73 7.17
N ARG A 133 -13.91 -8.95 7.62
CA ARG A 133 -14.02 -7.48 7.66
C ARG A 133 -14.16 -6.88 6.26
N GLU A 134 -13.48 -7.43 5.29
CA GLU A 134 -13.61 -6.98 3.91
C GLU A 134 -14.98 -7.35 3.33
N ILE A 135 -15.51 -8.55 3.64
CA ILE A 135 -16.87 -8.93 3.26
C ILE A 135 -17.90 -7.99 3.93
N ASP A 136 -17.71 -7.70 5.23
CA ASP A 136 -18.62 -6.82 6.00
C ASP A 136 -18.63 -5.39 5.44
N ARG A 137 -17.51 -4.90 4.91
CA ARG A 137 -17.43 -3.59 4.22
C ARG A 137 -18.45 -3.49 3.06
N HIS A 138 -18.80 -4.62 2.45
CA HIS A 138 -19.78 -4.72 1.38
C HIS A 138 -21.17 -5.17 1.87
N TYR A 139 -21.53 -4.89 3.14
CA TYR A 139 -22.79 -5.33 3.76
C TYR A 139 -24.04 -4.96 2.96
N TYR A 140 -24.00 -3.89 2.15
CA TYR A 140 -25.09 -3.48 1.27
C TYR A 140 -25.51 -4.54 0.24
N LEU A 141 -24.64 -5.51 -0.08
CA LEU A 141 -24.97 -6.64 -0.96
C LEU A 141 -26.10 -7.51 -0.40
N LYS A 142 -26.27 -7.55 0.93
CA LYS A 142 -27.35 -8.29 1.60
C LYS A 142 -28.74 -7.84 1.18
N THR A 143 -28.90 -6.56 0.85
CA THR A 143 -30.17 -5.93 0.46
C THR A 143 -30.19 -5.47 -0.99
N SER A 144 -29.24 -5.94 -1.80
CA SER A 144 -29.15 -5.56 -3.22
C SER A 144 -30.33 -6.11 -4.02
N ASP A 145 -31.05 -5.24 -4.71
CA ASP A 145 -32.17 -5.61 -5.57
C ASP A 145 -31.72 -6.29 -6.89
N VAL A 146 -30.43 -6.16 -7.23
CA VAL A 146 -29.86 -6.76 -8.45
C VAL A 146 -29.43 -8.21 -8.23
N LEU A 147 -29.18 -8.59 -6.97
CA LEU A 147 -28.78 -9.95 -6.61
C LEU A 147 -30.00 -10.85 -6.44
N THR A 148 -29.86 -12.13 -6.84
CA THR A 148 -30.88 -13.16 -6.59
C THR A 148 -30.98 -13.52 -5.11
N ASP A 149 -32.04 -14.19 -4.69
CA ASP A 149 -32.18 -14.70 -3.30
C ASP A 149 -31.06 -15.68 -2.95
N GLU A 150 -30.61 -16.48 -3.92
CA GLU A 150 -29.48 -17.39 -3.74
C GLU A 150 -28.17 -16.62 -3.50
N ASP A 151 -27.92 -15.55 -4.26
CA ASP A 151 -26.73 -14.71 -4.10
C ASP A 151 -26.74 -14.00 -2.72
N ARG A 152 -27.88 -13.48 -2.29
CA ARG A 152 -28.03 -12.87 -0.94
C ARG A 152 -27.85 -13.90 0.18
N THR A 153 -28.33 -15.12 -0.03
CA THR A 153 -28.12 -16.22 0.91
C THR A 153 -26.65 -16.62 0.99
N LEU A 154 -25.96 -16.71 -0.16
CA LEU A 154 -24.53 -16.96 -0.23
C LEU A 154 -23.75 -15.85 0.52
N PHE A 155 -24.04 -14.58 0.25
CA PHE A 155 -23.42 -13.46 0.95
C PHE A 155 -23.64 -13.52 2.46
N THR A 156 -24.84 -13.89 2.90
CA THR A 156 -25.15 -14.02 4.33
C THR A 156 -24.33 -15.14 5.00
N LYS A 157 -24.11 -16.26 4.30
CA LYS A 157 -23.22 -17.33 4.79
C LYS A 157 -21.78 -16.86 4.92
N MET A 158 -21.29 -16.09 3.94
CA MET A 158 -19.95 -15.51 3.98
C MET A 158 -19.77 -14.56 5.17
N LEU A 159 -20.76 -13.67 5.44
CA LEU A 159 -20.75 -12.76 6.60
C LEU A 159 -20.66 -13.47 7.96
N HIS A 160 -21.17 -14.67 8.08
CA HIS A 160 -21.17 -15.42 9.33
C HIS A 160 -20.01 -16.42 9.45
N GLY A 161 -19.04 -16.39 8.52
CA GLY A 161 -17.92 -17.33 8.51
C GLY A 161 -18.38 -18.80 8.39
N GLN A 162 -19.59 -19.04 7.88
CA GLN A 162 -20.17 -20.37 7.68
C GLN A 162 -19.73 -21.02 6.38
N ASP A 163 -18.92 -20.31 5.60
CA ASP A 163 -18.27 -20.87 4.42
C ASP A 163 -16.92 -21.43 4.82
N ASP A 164 -16.83 -22.75 4.88
CA ASP A 164 -15.57 -23.46 5.21
C ASP A 164 -14.48 -23.28 4.14
N ASN A 165 -14.83 -22.69 2.98
CA ASN A 165 -13.92 -22.53 1.85
C ASN A 165 -13.33 -21.11 1.75
N ILE A 166 -12.46 -20.78 2.70
CA ILE A 166 -11.75 -19.49 2.72
C ILE A 166 -10.98 -19.23 1.42
N GLU A 167 -10.48 -20.27 0.76
CA GLU A 167 -9.69 -20.13 -0.48
C GLU A 167 -10.51 -19.54 -1.62
N ASP A 168 -11.81 -19.78 -1.68
CA ASP A 168 -12.70 -19.27 -2.73
C ASP A 168 -13.43 -17.96 -2.35
N SER A 169 -13.32 -17.52 -1.10
CA SER A 169 -14.09 -16.38 -0.55
C SER A 169 -13.94 -15.09 -1.36
N ILE A 170 -12.72 -14.75 -1.78
CA ILE A 170 -12.45 -13.52 -2.55
C ILE A 170 -13.01 -13.61 -3.97
N ARG A 171 -12.97 -14.78 -4.62
CA ARG A 171 -13.59 -15.00 -5.93
C ARG A 171 -15.11 -14.90 -5.84
N MET A 172 -15.71 -15.48 -4.77
CA MET A 172 -17.14 -15.37 -4.52
C MET A 172 -17.57 -13.92 -4.28
N LEU A 173 -16.83 -13.17 -3.45
CA LEU A 173 -17.10 -11.74 -3.25
C LEU A 173 -16.98 -10.97 -4.58
N SER A 174 -15.93 -11.26 -5.38
CA SER A 174 -15.77 -10.66 -6.70
C SER A 174 -16.98 -10.90 -7.61
N LYS A 175 -17.54 -12.13 -7.61
CA LYS A 175 -18.75 -12.47 -8.36
C LYS A 175 -19.96 -11.65 -7.93
N LEU A 176 -20.19 -11.52 -6.63
CA LEU A 176 -21.33 -10.77 -6.09
C LEU A 176 -21.22 -9.27 -6.39
N LEU A 177 -20.02 -8.70 -6.27
CA LEU A 177 -19.72 -7.32 -6.62
C LEU A 177 -19.90 -7.06 -8.11
N TYR A 178 -19.41 -7.97 -8.97
CA TYR A 178 -19.62 -7.89 -10.42
C TYR A 178 -21.11 -7.93 -10.79
N LYS A 179 -21.88 -8.82 -10.17
CA LYS A 179 -23.33 -8.87 -10.41
C LYS A 179 -24.03 -7.59 -9.98
N HIS A 180 -23.59 -6.98 -8.84
CA HIS A 180 -24.19 -5.77 -8.30
C HIS A 180 -23.90 -4.53 -9.16
N TYR A 181 -22.64 -4.34 -9.55
CA TYR A 181 -22.19 -3.13 -10.24
C TYR A 181 -22.12 -3.25 -11.78
N GLY A 182 -22.16 -4.47 -12.34
CA GLY A 182 -21.90 -4.71 -13.76
C GLY A 182 -20.44 -4.46 -14.17
N GLN A 183 -19.54 -4.25 -13.19
CA GLN A 183 -18.14 -3.93 -13.40
C GLN A 183 -17.23 -4.97 -12.75
N LYS A 184 -16.14 -5.34 -13.44
CA LYS A 184 -15.12 -6.23 -12.88
C LYS A 184 -14.41 -5.58 -11.71
N VAL A 185 -13.90 -6.41 -10.81
CA VAL A 185 -13.37 -6.02 -9.51
C VAL A 185 -11.87 -5.74 -9.61
N VAL A 186 -11.39 -4.70 -8.97
CA VAL A 186 -9.96 -4.46 -8.68
C VAL A 186 -9.64 -5.09 -7.32
N ILE A 187 -8.60 -5.92 -7.27
CA ILE A 187 -8.14 -6.54 -6.02
C ILE A 187 -6.79 -5.96 -5.62
N LEU A 188 -6.72 -5.42 -4.40
CA LEU A 188 -5.52 -4.83 -3.82
C LEU A 188 -5.11 -5.63 -2.58
N ILE A 189 -3.89 -6.19 -2.57
CA ILE A 189 -3.38 -6.99 -1.45
C ILE A 189 -2.07 -6.40 -0.96
N ASP A 190 -2.07 -5.84 0.24
CA ASP A 190 -0.90 -5.25 0.87
C ASP A 190 -0.20 -6.23 1.80
N GLU A 191 1.15 -6.22 1.78
CA GLU A 191 2.02 -7.05 2.62
C GLU A 191 1.73 -8.57 2.49
N TYR A 192 1.64 -9.06 1.24
CA TYR A 192 1.30 -10.45 0.94
C TYR A 192 2.27 -11.48 1.54
N ASP A 193 3.50 -11.09 1.82
CA ASP A 193 4.59 -11.94 2.30
C ASP A 193 4.63 -12.07 3.83
N VAL A 194 3.96 -11.22 4.58
CA VAL A 194 3.94 -11.25 6.06
C VAL A 194 3.45 -12.59 6.61
N PRO A 195 2.33 -13.17 6.16
CA PRO A 195 1.88 -14.48 6.65
C PRO A 195 2.93 -15.58 6.47
N LEU A 196 3.67 -15.53 5.36
CA LEU A 196 4.69 -16.51 5.01
C LEU A 196 5.96 -16.34 5.84
N ASP A 197 6.38 -15.10 6.06
CA ASP A 197 7.52 -14.79 6.93
C ASP A 197 7.25 -15.26 8.37
N LYS A 198 6.09 -14.94 8.92
CA LYS A 198 5.69 -15.35 10.26
C LYS A 198 5.52 -16.87 10.38
N ALA A 199 4.95 -17.51 9.37
CA ALA A 199 4.82 -18.96 9.33
C ALA A 199 6.20 -19.67 9.26
N PHE A 200 7.15 -19.10 8.54
CA PHE A 200 8.51 -19.61 8.50
C PHE A 200 9.19 -19.51 9.87
N GLN A 201 9.03 -18.38 10.57
CA GLN A 201 9.57 -18.17 11.90
C GLN A 201 9.01 -19.15 12.94
N ASN A 202 7.72 -19.52 12.82
CA ASN A 202 7.00 -20.32 13.79
C ASN A 202 6.82 -21.80 13.36
N GLY A 203 7.37 -22.23 12.24
CA GLY A 203 7.48 -23.64 11.85
C GLY A 203 6.27 -24.24 11.12
N TYR A 204 5.28 -23.42 10.69
CA TYR A 204 4.09 -23.87 9.94
C TYR A 204 4.06 -23.32 8.48
N TYR A 205 5.25 -23.12 7.89
CA TYR A 205 5.40 -22.51 6.56
C TYR A 205 4.65 -23.28 5.46
N LYS A 206 4.70 -24.61 5.46
CA LYS A 206 4.07 -25.43 4.42
C LYS A 206 2.56 -25.28 4.38
N GLU A 207 1.93 -25.29 5.55
CA GLU A 207 0.49 -25.13 5.70
C GLU A 207 0.05 -23.72 5.25
N MET A 208 0.79 -22.69 5.64
CA MET A 208 0.48 -21.32 5.23
C MET A 208 0.68 -21.10 3.72
N VAL A 209 1.74 -21.64 3.14
CA VAL A 209 1.97 -21.62 1.68
C VAL A 209 0.80 -22.27 0.94
N SER A 210 0.31 -23.44 1.41
CA SER A 210 -0.82 -24.13 0.79
C SER A 210 -2.07 -23.26 0.80
N LEU A 211 -2.38 -22.65 1.95
CA LEU A 211 -3.55 -21.79 2.15
C LEU A 211 -3.49 -20.53 1.28
N ILE A 212 -2.37 -19.80 1.31
CA ILE A 212 -2.20 -18.56 0.52
C ILE A 212 -2.18 -18.87 -0.98
N ARG A 213 -1.57 -20.00 -1.40
CA ARG A 213 -1.60 -20.45 -2.80
C ARG A 213 -3.03 -20.73 -3.27
N GLY A 214 -3.82 -21.43 -2.46
CA GLY A 214 -5.24 -21.69 -2.75
C GLY A 214 -6.02 -20.39 -2.92
N LEU A 215 -5.93 -19.49 -1.95
CA LEU A 215 -6.59 -18.19 -1.95
C LEU A 215 -6.20 -17.36 -3.19
N PHE A 216 -4.91 -17.19 -3.47
CA PHE A 216 -4.45 -16.41 -4.63
C PHE A 216 -4.75 -17.09 -5.96
N GLY A 217 -4.72 -18.43 -6.00
CA GLY A 217 -5.11 -19.20 -7.17
C GLY A 217 -6.55 -18.91 -7.58
N GLN A 218 -7.47 -18.92 -6.64
CA GLN A 218 -8.89 -18.63 -6.89
C GLN A 218 -9.12 -17.13 -7.15
N ALA A 219 -8.52 -16.25 -6.35
CA ALA A 219 -8.76 -14.81 -6.44
C ALA A 219 -8.15 -14.17 -7.69
N LEU A 220 -6.94 -14.62 -8.12
CA LEU A 220 -6.12 -13.90 -9.09
C LEU A 220 -5.95 -14.63 -10.44
N LYS A 221 -6.05 -15.96 -10.47
CA LYS A 221 -5.86 -16.73 -11.71
C LYS A 221 -7.17 -17.18 -12.34
N THR A 222 -8.04 -17.79 -11.56
CA THR A 222 -9.31 -18.40 -12.06
C THR A 222 -10.52 -17.50 -11.88
N ASN A 223 -10.31 -16.23 -11.53
CA ASN A 223 -11.37 -15.26 -11.27
C ASN A 223 -11.73 -14.50 -12.56
N GLU A 224 -12.82 -14.90 -13.21
CA GLU A 224 -13.34 -14.24 -14.41
C GLU A 224 -13.89 -12.82 -14.16
N PHE A 225 -14.19 -12.51 -12.88
CA PHE A 225 -14.71 -11.21 -12.43
C PHE A 225 -13.58 -10.22 -12.09
N LEU A 226 -12.31 -10.66 -12.14
CA LEU A 226 -11.16 -9.80 -11.89
C LEU A 226 -10.93 -8.84 -13.05
N GLN A 227 -10.83 -7.53 -12.76
CA GLN A 227 -10.33 -6.54 -13.72
C GLN A 227 -8.81 -6.63 -13.77
N PHE A 228 -8.16 -6.28 -12.69
CA PHE A 228 -6.73 -6.47 -12.41
C PHE A 228 -6.49 -6.53 -10.91
N ALA A 229 -5.28 -6.92 -10.52
CA ALA A 229 -4.86 -6.91 -9.13
C ALA A 229 -3.49 -6.28 -8.95
N VAL A 230 -3.28 -5.65 -7.79
CA VAL A 230 -1.98 -5.14 -7.35
C VAL A 230 -1.64 -5.75 -6.00
N LEU A 231 -0.44 -6.30 -5.89
CA LEU A 231 0.09 -6.84 -4.65
C LEU A 231 1.34 -6.09 -4.24
N THR A 232 1.53 -5.91 -2.93
CA THR A 232 2.79 -5.37 -2.37
C THR A 232 3.37 -6.30 -1.32
N GLY A 233 4.71 -6.34 -1.26
CA GLY A 233 5.47 -7.06 -0.24
C GLY A 233 6.89 -6.55 -0.12
N CYS A 234 7.64 -7.09 0.84
CA CYS A 234 9.06 -6.76 1.03
C CYS A 234 9.97 -7.70 0.26
N LEU A 235 9.55 -8.93 0.07
CA LEU A 235 10.35 -10.00 -0.49
C LEU A 235 9.67 -10.60 -1.71
N ARG A 236 10.49 -10.99 -2.67
CA ARG A 236 10.07 -11.93 -3.70
C ARG A 236 10.13 -13.33 -3.12
N VAL A 237 8.99 -13.84 -2.63
CA VAL A 237 8.91 -15.27 -2.27
C VAL A 237 9.15 -16.09 -3.53
N SER A 238 10.03 -17.13 -3.44
CA SER A 238 10.44 -17.91 -4.61
C SER A 238 9.23 -18.41 -5.41
N LYS A 239 9.33 -18.40 -6.76
CA LYS A 239 8.26 -18.87 -7.65
C LYS A 239 7.74 -20.27 -7.29
N GLU A 240 8.58 -21.09 -6.64
CA GLU A 240 8.25 -22.47 -6.25
C GLU A 240 7.30 -22.59 -5.06
N SER A 241 7.00 -21.47 -4.35
CA SER A 241 6.12 -21.53 -3.18
C SER A 241 4.66 -21.17 -3.47
N ILE A 242 4.34 -19.87 -3.63
CA ILE A 242 2.95 -19.42 -3.77
C ILE A 242 2.54 -19.06 -5.20
N PHE A 243 3.52 -18.68 -6.05
CA PHE A 243 3.24 -18.25 -7.44
C PHE A 243 3.42 -19.37 -8.45
N THR A 244 3.67 -20.62 -8.00
CA THR A 244 3.74 -21.78 -8.89
C THR A 244 2.42 -21.98 -9.62
N GLY A 245 2.48 -21.93 -10.95
CA GLY A 245 1.29 -22.06 -11.79
C GLY A 245 0.49 -20.76 -11.99
N LEU A 246 0.89 -19.64 -11.41
CA LEU A 246 0.32 -18.32 -11.67
C LEU A 246 1.15 -17.64 -12.78
N ASN A 247 0.72 -17.76 -14.05
CA ASN A 247 1.50 -17.30 -15.21
C ASN A 247 1.16 -15.84 -15.62
N ASN A 248 0.22 -15.22 -14.92
CA ASN A 248 -0.33 -13.89 -15.21
C ASN A 248 0.23 -12.79 -14.30
N PHE A 249 1.36 -13.04 -13.63
CA PHE A 249 2.02 -12.09 -12.73
C PHE A 249 3.12 -11.33 -13.45
N GLU A 250 3.06 -10.02 -13.36
CA GLU A 250 4.15 -9.10 -13.64
C GLU A 250 4.80 -8.71 -12.30
N ILE A 251 6.09 -8.98 -12.16
CA ILE A 251 6.81 -8.74 -10.90
C ILE A 251 7.74 -7.57 -11.10
N ASN A 252 7.51 -6.51 -10.35
CA ASN A 252 8.32 -5.30 -10.30
C ASN A 252 9.13 -5.26 -9.00
N SER A 253 10.42 -5.52 -9.09
CA SER A 253 11.38 -5.48 -7.98
C SER A 253 12.21 -4.19 -8.00
N ILE A 254 13.15 -4.08 -7.08
CA ILE A 254 14.05 -2.92 -7.01
C ILE A 254 15.06 -2.85 -8.17
N VAL A 255 15.22 -3.91 -8.96
CA VAL A 255 16.14 -3.92 -10.11
C VAL A 255 15.46 -3.59 -11.43
N ASP A 256 14.13 -3.48 -11.43
CA ASP A 256 13.34 -3.16 -12.62
C ASP A 256 13.20 -1.65 -12.77
N ILE A 257 13.25 -1.17 -14.03
CA ILE A 257 13.18 0.27 -14.35
C ILE A 257 11.73 0.77 -14.25
N ASP A 258 10.78 -0.11 -14.54
CA ASP A 258 9.36 0.25 -14.45
C ASP A 258 8.98 0.53 -13.00
N HIS A 259 8.34 1.67 -12.75
CA HIS A 259 7.89 2.12 -11.42
C HIS A 259 9.03 2.34 -10.40
N ASP A 260 10.26 2.61 -10.82
CA ASP A 260 11.43 2.79 -9.95
C ASP A 260 11.31 4.03 -9.03
N GLU A 261 10.64 5.09 -9.48
CA GLU A 261 10.42 6.33 -8.71
C GLU A 261 9.12 6.32 -7.87
N GLN A 262 8.27 5.30 -8.01
CA GLN A 262 6.91 5.34 -7.40
C GLN A 262 6.90 4.92 -5.92
N PHE A 263 7.98 4.35 -5.45
CA PHE A 263 8.16 3.92 -4.07
C PHE A 263 9.42 4.53 -3.47
N GLY A 264 9.28 5.20 -2.32
CA GLY A 264 10.36 6.01 -1.78
C GLY A 264 10.32 7.44 -2.30
N PHE A 265 11.35 8.23 -2.02
CA PHE A 265 11.48 9.61 -2.51
C PHE A 265 12.68 9.74 -3.42
N THR A 266 12.52 10.47 -4.51
CA THR A 266 13.60 10.83 -5.41
C THR A 266 14.40 12.03 -4.84
N ASP A 267 15.55 12.29 -5.43
CA ASP A 267 16.41 13.43 -5.10
C ASP A 267 15.65 14.75 -5.20
N ASP A 268 14.93 14.97 -6.31
CA ASP A 268 14.14 16.18 -6.56
C ASP A 268 13.00 16.34 -5.54
N GLU A 269 12.33 15.24 -5.16
CA GLU A 269 11.25 15.25 -4.17
C GLU A 269 11.76 15.61 -2.77
N VAL A 270 12.95 15.11 -2.39
CA VAL A 270 13.59 15.46 -1.10
C VAL A 270 14.02 16.93 -1.10
N MET A 271 14.63 17.39 -2.20
CA MET A 271 15.03 18.79 -2.36
C MET A 271 13.81 19.72 -2.28
N LYS A 272 12.73 19.36 -2.99
CA LYS A 272 11.47 20.12 -2.95
C LYS A 272 10.85 20.13 -1.56
N LEU A 273 10.78 18.99 -0.88
CA LEU A 273 10.27 18.90 0.49
C LEU A 273 11.03 19.86 1.42
N LEU A 274 12.36 19.84 1.40
CA LEU A 274 13.16 20.70 2.26
C LEU A 274 13.01 22.19 1.88
N LEU A 275 12.86 22.50 0.59
CA LEU A 275 12.57 23.86 0.12
C LEU A 275 11.22 24.37 0.62
N ASP A 276 10.16 23.55 0.53
CA ASP A 276 8.80 23.89 0.96
C ASP A 276 8.73 24.17 2.48
N TYR A 277 9.70 23.67 3.27
CA TYR A 277 9.83 23.94 4.69
C TYR A 277 10.95 24.95 5.04
N ASP A 278 11.49 25.65 4.03
CA ASP A 278 12.58 26.63 4.19
C ASP A 278 13.82 26.03 4.89
N ARG A 279 14.22 24.84 4.41
CA ARG A 279 15.35 24.05 4.91
C ARG A 279 16.22 23.47 3.79
N SER A 280 16.22 24.12 2.62
CA SER A 280 16.97 23.65 1.45
C SER A 280 18.47 23.53 1.69
N GLU A 281 19.03 24.34 2.61
CA GLU A 281 20.42 24.28 3.03
C GLU A 281 20.80 22.97 3.74
N ARG A 282 19.79 22.20 4.18
CA ARG A 282 19.96 20.91 4.86
C ARG A 282 19.89 19.72 3.91
N TYR A 283 19.72 19.96 2.62
CA TYR A 283 19.70 18.90 1.61
C TYR A 283 21.01 18.07 1.57
N PRO A 284 22.22 18.64 1.69
CA PRO A 284 23.44 17.83 1.75
C PRO A 284 23.45 16.83 2.88
N ASP A 285 22.90 17.21 4.06
CA ASP A 285 22.79 16.31 5.20
C ASP A 285 21.80 15.17 4.92
N ALA A 286 20.65 15.48 4.31
CA ALA A 286 19.67 14.47 3.93
C ALA A 286 20.25 13.49 2.91
N LYS A 287 21.03 13.98 1.94
CA LYS A 287 21.70 13.16 0.94
C LYS A 287 22.73 12.24 1.56
N GLU A 288 23.62 12.76 2.38
CA GLU A 288 24.66 11.97 3.04
C GLU A 288 24.09 10.85 3.92
N TRP A 289 22.95 11.10 4.60
CA TRP A 289 22.44 10.19 5.61
C TRP A 289 21.36 9.23 5.12
N TYR A 290 20.55 9.62 4.13
CA TYR A 290 19.32 8.91 3.77
C TYR A 290 19.25 8.46 2.31
N ASP A 291 20.18 8.91 1.47
CA ASP A 291 20.41 8.38 0.14
C ASP A 291 21.22 7.09 0.24
N GLY A 292 20.61 5.97 -0.10
CA GLY A 292 21.29 4.68 0.07
C GLY A 292 20.60 3.53 -0.64
N TYR A 293 19.55 3.82 -1.39
CA TYR A 293 18.84 2.83 -2.20
C TYR A 293 18.87 3.20 -3.67
N HIS A 294 19.04 2.21 -4.51
CA HIS A 294 19.00 2.37 -5.96
C HIS A 294 17.93 1.44 -6.51
N PHE A 295 16.87 2.00 -7.12
CA PHE A 295 15.81 1.26 -7.77
C PHE A 295 15.85 1.52 -9.26
N GLY A 296 15.95 0.46 -10.09
CA GLY A 296 16.08 0.62 -11.53
C GLY A 296 17.21 1.58 -11.92
N ASN A 297 16.85 2.78 -12.34
CA ASN A 297 17.78 3.86 -12.68
C ASN A 297 17.74 5.04 -11.68
N ALA A 298 16.96 4.97 -10.62
CA ALA A 298 16.71 6.07 -9.68
C ALA A 298 17.42 5.87 -8.33
N ASP A 299 18.04 6.92 -7.81
CA ASP A 299 18.49 7.00 -6.43
C ASP A 299 17.29 7.36 -5.55
N ILE A 300 17.05 6.56 -4.52
CA ILE A 300 15.82 6.59 -3.74
C ILE A 300 16.12 6.69 -2.25
N TYR A 301 15.45 7.63 -1.61
CA TYR A 301 15.52 7.85 -0.17
C TYR A 301 14.39 7.10 0.56
N CYS A 302 14.68 6.66 1.79
CA CYS A 302 13.65 6.10 2.67
C CYS A 302 12.71 7.20 3.17
N PRO A 303 11.40 7.17 2.83
CA PRO A 303 10.44 8.20 3.24
C PRO A 303 10.37 8.43 4.75
N TRP A 304 10.46 7.35 5.52
CA TRP A 304 10.41 7.42 6.98
C TRP A 304 11.53 8.28 7.56
N ASP A 305 12.75 8.10 7.08
CA ASP A 305 13.91 8.84 7.58
C ASP A 305 13.82 10.31 7.18
N VAL A 306 13.52 10.59 5.91
CA VAL A 306 13.40 11.95 5.38
C VAL A 306 12.28 12.74 6.07
N ILE A 307 11.08 12.17 6.22
CA ILE A 307 9.94 12.85 6.87
C ILE A 307 10.25 13.13 8.35
N ASN A 308 10.88 12.19 9.07
CA ASN A 308 11.25 12.42 10.47
C ASN A 308 12.37 13.46 10.60
N PHE A 309 13.32 13.49 9.68
CA PHE A 309 14.35 14.52 9.65
C PHE A 309 13.74 15.90 9.36
N ALA A 310 12.94 16.03 8.33
CA ALA A 310 12.21 17.27 8.01
C ALA A 310 11.37 17.76 9.21
N LYS A 311 10.67 16.86 9.89
CA LYS A 311 9.91 17.20 11.11
C LYS A 311 10.80 17.74 12.23
N LYS A 312 12.00 17.16 12.43
CA LYS A 312 12.96 17.70 13.41
C LYS A 312 13.45 19.08 13.00
N LEU A 313 13.72 19.29 11.71
CA LEU A 313 14.21 20.58 11.20
C LEU A 313 13.17 21.70 11.32
N VAL A 314 11.88 21.38 11.29
CA VAL A 314 10.80 22.35 11.57
C VAL A 314 10.90 22.86 13.01
N SER A 315 11.19 21.96 13.98
CA SER A 315 11.30 22.31 15.39
C SER A 315 12.66 22.88 15.77
N ASP A 316 13.73 22.40 15.15
CA ASP A 316 15.11 22.83 15.38
C ASP A 316 15.88 22.83 14.05
N PRO A 317 16.08 24.01 13.42
CA PRO A 317 16.82 24.14 12.17
C PRO A 317 18.25 23.58 12.20
N SER A 318 18.85 23.48 13.41
CA SER A 318 20.19 22.96 13.62
C SER A 318 20.22 21.46 13.94
N ALA A 319 19.06 20.78 13.94
CA ALA A 319 18.94 19.37 14.26
C ALA A 319 19.89 18.51 13.41
N ARG A 320 20.59 17.59 14.05
CA ARG A 320 21.46 16.64 13.35
C ARG A 320 20.64 15.48 12.77
N PRO A 321 21.03 14.97 11.60
CA PRO A 321 20.49 13.73 11.08
C PRO A 321 20.63 12.58 12.10
N SER A 322 19.76 11.62 12.03
CA SER A 322 19.79 10.40 12.86
C SER A 322 19.13 9.25 12.13
N ALA A 323 19.54 8.04 12.42
CA ALA A 323 18.99 6.82 11.84
C ALA A 323 17.64 6.50 12.48
N PHE A 324 16.55 7.05 11.94
CA PHE A 324 15.18 6.84 12.45
C PHE A 324 14.65 5.43 12.18
N TRP A 325 15.22 4.75 11.19
CA TRP A 325 14.81 3.40 10.81
C TRP A 325 15.34 2.32 11.76
N ILE A 326 16.51 2.54 12.37
CA ILE A 326 17.12 1.58 13.31
C ILE A 326 16.17 1.34 14.49
N ASN A 327 15.92 0.07 14.81
CA ASN A 327 15.01 -0.40 15.88
C ASN A 327 13.51 -0.13 15.64
N SER A 328 13.10 0.31 14.48
CA SER A 328 11.71 0.61 14.19
C SER A 328 10.97 -0.51 13.44
N SER A 329 11.68 -1.56 13.00
CA SER A 329 11.11 -2.76 12.38
C SER A 329 11.99 -3.99 12.65
N GLY A 330 11.38 -5.16 12.86
CA GLY A 330 12.12 -6.41 12.98
C GLY A 330 12.78 -6.76 11.64
N ASN A 331 14.11 -6.78 11.61
CA ASN A 331 14.91 -7.22 10.44
C ASN A 331 15.31 -8.69 10.56
N ASP A 332 14.52 -9.50 11.27
CA ASP A 332 14.88 -10.86 11.66
C ASP A 332 15.17 -11.77 10.47
N MET A 333 14.46 -11.58 9.35
CA MET A 333 14.69 -12.39 8.15
C MET A 333 16.02 -12.00 7.47
N VAL A 334 16.31 -10.72 7.32
CA VAL A 334 17.57 -10.24 6.72
C VAL A 334 18.76 -10.66 7.58
N LYS A 335 18.68 -10.52 8.91
CA LYS A 335 19.71 -10.99 9.83
C LYS A 335 19.98 -12.48 9.66
N ARG A 336 18.92 -13.31 9.57
CA ARG A 336 19.07 -14.76 9.40
C ARG A 336 19.66 -15.17 8.06
N PHE A 337 19.41 -14.42 6.98
CA PHE A 337 20.06 -14.68 5.69
C PHE A 337 21.55 -14.33 5.73
N VAL A 338 21.90 -13.24 6.39
CA VAL A 338 23.31 -12.86 6.61
C VAL A 338 24.00 -13.91 7.49
N ASP A 339 23.39 -14.31 8.62
CA ASP A 339 23.95 -15.33 9.52
C ASP A 339 24.12 -16.71 8.85
N LYS A 340 23.30 -17.06 7.85
CA LYS A 340 23.44 -18.29 7.07
C LYS A 340 24.44 -18.19 5.92
N ALA A 341 24.71 -16.99 5.41
CA ALA A 341 25.71 -16.78 4.36
C ALA A 341 27.15 -16.80 4.92
N ASP A 342 27.29 -16.58 6.23
CA ASP A 342 28.58 -16.63 6.95
C ASP A 342 28.93 -18.03 7.49
N GLN A 343 28.08 -19.05 7.23
CA GLN A 343 28.31 -20.48 7.55
C GLN A 343 28.56 -21.27 6.27
#